data_15f1b6458e9d318a61cc901c9c076d1a
#
_entry.id   15f1b6458e9d318a61cc901c9c076d1a
#
_cell.length_a   1.000
_cell.length_b   1.000
_cell.length_c   1.000
_cell.angle_alpha   90.00
_cell.angle_beta   90.00
_cell.angle_gamma   90.00
#
_symmetry.space_group_name_H-M   'P 1'
#
loop_
_entity.id
_entity.type
_entity.pdbx_description
1 polymer ?
#
loop_
_entity_poly.entity_id
_entity_poly.type
_entity_poly.pdbx_seq_one_letter_code
_entity_poly.pdbx_strand_id
1 'polypeptide(L)'
;MDREAIAIEFDEMKAELMTLANTQDSTGTFIYAGFKTKTSPFKMNADGAVEYKGDRGVLNLQVTESRLIETSIDGSTVFQDIVTSEGVSTDLFAALDNISRSIRTAAGGVEEAKAEGIAKMSLTNANPGTYSFTINSGDKSADFSLNITGDDLSDVATAINGANLDITATLEDSNKTLKLVNSLGQDIDFGNLQIPDIDKAQVTPTSFFSFQAVDAAGNSLSNEQTIYDKDQTIASRLDEIVTIQSHVSNQRAKVGARMNSAQRLRDILEERQILINQDVSDLQDADLATLVTSLQSQLTSQEASQKAFINISKLNLFDFIG
;
A
#
# COMPACT_ATOMS: atom_id res chain seq x y z
N MET A 1 2.30 16.78 21.91
CA MET A 1 2.96 15.59 21.33
C MET A 1 3.97 16.15 20.34
N ASP A 2 5.20 15.73 20.41
CA ASP A 2 6.24 16.23 19.53
C ASP A 2 6.00 15.69 18.11
N ARG A 3 5.98 16.55 17.11
CA ARG A 3 5.76 16.16 15.71
C ARG A 3 6.85 15.19 15.23
N GLU A 4 8.09 15.39 15.69
CA GLU A 4 9.19 14.47 15.37
C GLU A 4 8.91 13.05 15.90
N ALA A 5 8.34 12.92 17.09
CA ALA A 5 7.95 11.60 17.62
C ALA A 5 6.91 10.90 16.73
N ILE A 6 5.94 11.66 16.19
CA ILE A 6 4.94 11.11 15.24
C ILE A 6 5.62 10.72 13.91
N ALA A 7 6.54 11.53 13.40
CA ALA A 7 7.27 11.20 12.17
C ALA A 7 8.11 9.91 12.32
N ILE A 8 8.76 9.73 13.47
CA ILE A 8 9.50 8.51 13.81
C ILE A 8 8.55 7.30 13.81
N GLU A 9 7.33 7.44 14.37
CA GLU A 9 6.34 6.36 14.36
C GLU A 9 5.96 5.92 12.93
N PHE A 10 5.84 6.84 11.98
CA PHE A 10 5.62 6.50 10.57
C PHE A 10 6.83 5.80 9.92
N ASP A 11 8.05 6.18 10.30
CA ASP A 11 9.26 5.48 9.82
C ASP A 11 9.32 4.03 10.34
N GLU A 12 8.97 3.82 11.62
CA GLU A 12 8.85 2.47 12.21
C GLU A 12 7.74 1.66 11.52
N MET A 13 6.57 2.25 11.26
CA MET A 13 5.50 1.60 10.49
C MET A 13 5.98 1.16 9.11
N LYS A 14 6.79 1.98 8.42
CA LYS A 14 7.38 1.60 7.13
C LYS A 14 8.32 0.39 7.27
N ALA A 15 9.16 0.36 8.33
CA ALA A 15 10.06 -0.75 8.58
C ALA A 15 9.29 -2.05 8.89
N GLU A 16 8.23 -1.97 9.69
CA GLU A 16 7.34 -3.11 9.96
C GLU A 16 6.64 -3.58 8.68
N LEU A 17 6.11 -2.66 7.89
CA LEU A 17 5.48 -2.98 6.60
C LEU A 17 6.46 -3.68 5.65
N MET A 18 7.72 -3.22 5.61
CA MET A 18 8.78 -3.86 4.82
C MET A 18 9.03 -5.31 5.28
N THR A 19 8.99 -5.55 6.58
CA THR A 19 9.13 -6.89 7.17
C THR A 19 7.94 -7.77 6.80
N LEU A 20 6.72 -7.26 6.92
CA LEU A 20 5.49 -7.96 6.52
C LEU A 20 5.47 -8.26 5.01
N ALA A 21 5.87 -7.32 4.18
CA ALA A 21 5.91 -7.48 2.73
C ALA A 21 6.96 -8.52 2.27
N ASN A 22 7.95 -8.81 3.12
CA ASN A 22 8.98 -9.84 2.91
C ASN A 22 8.75 -11.10 3.77
N THR A 23 7.52 -11.35 4.21
CA THR A 23 7.17 -12.53 5.00
C THR A 23 7.38 -13.81 4.18
N GLN A 24 7.93 -14.83 4.84
CA GLN A 24 8.07 -16.19 4.30
C GLN A 24 7.08 -17.14 4.97
N ASP A 25 6.68 -18.15 4.23
CA ASP A 25 5.91 -19.26 4.77
C ASP A 25 6.82 -20.25 5.56
N SER A 26 6.22 -21.33 6.07
CA SER A 26 6.94 -22.38 6.82
C SER A 26 8.00 -23.13 5.99
N THR A 27 7.99 -22.97 4.66
CA THR A 27 8.96 -23.60 3.73
C THR A 27 10.08 -22.65 3.33
N GLY A 28 10.08 -21.39 3.84
CA GLY A 28 11.04 -20.36 3.49
C GLY A 28 10.74 -19.67 2.15
N THR A 29 9.51 -19.78 1.66
CA THR A 29 9.05 -19.21 0.41
C THR A 29 8.42 -17.86 0.66
N PHE A 30 8.85 -16.80 -0.07
CA PHE A 30 8.26 -15.48 0.05
C PHE A 30 6.84 -15.44 -0.51
N ILE A 31 5.88 -15.02 0.33
CA ILE A 31 4.44 -15.08 0.04
C ILE A 31 4.04 -14.10 -1.07
N TYR A 32 4.69 -12.92 -1.12
CA TYR A 32 4.34 -11.82 -2.02
C TYR A 32 5.25 -11.71 -3.25
N ALA A 33 6.11 -12.71 -3.51
CA ALA A 33 7.10 -12.65 -4.60
C ALA A 33 6.58 -13.08 -5.98
N GLY A 34 5.30 -13.49 -6.07
CA GLY A 34 4.77 -14.10 -7.28
C GLY A 34 5.38 -15.47 -7.53
N PHE A 35 5.88 -15.74 -8.74
CA PHE A 35 6.61 -16.98 -9.04
C PHE A 35 8.07 -16.97 -8.60
N LYS A 36 8.65 -15.79 -8.29
CA LYS A 36 10.04 -15.64 -7.81
C LYS A 36 10.19 -15.88 -6.31
N THR A 37 9.63 -16.96 -5.82
CA THR A 37 9.43 -17.27 -4.40
C THR A 37 10.70 -17.34 -3.55
N LYS A 38 11.87 -17.45 -4.16
CA LYS A 38 13.19 -17.52 -3.48
C LYS A 38 13.88 -16.16 -3.35
N THR A 39 13.30 -15.11 -3.94
CA THR A 39 13.88 -13.76 -3.91
C THR A 39 13.03 -12.86 -3.05
N SER A 40 13.67 -12.09 -2.16
CA SER A 40 12.95 -11.05 -1.37
C SER A 40 12.21 -10.11 -2.30
N PRO A 41 10.87 -10.03 -2.20
CA PRO A 41 10.05 -9.26 -3.14
C PRO A 41 10.25 -7.77 -3.03
N PHE A 42 10.58 -7.23 -1.85
CA PHE A 42 10.75 -5.80 -1.65
C PHE A 42 12.14 -5.47 -1.15
N LYS A 43 12.79 -4.50 -1.79
CA LYS A 43 14.13 -4.02 -1.41
C LYS A 43 14.18 -2.51 -1.47
N MET A 44 14.86 -1.91 -0.51
CA MET A 44 15.17 -0.49 -0.51
C MET A 44 16.32 -0.23 -1.49
N ASN A 45 16.18 0.79 -2.34
CA ASN A 45 17.25 1.26 -3.22
C ASN A 45 18.15 2.27 -2.50
N ALA A 46 19.16 2.80 -3.21
CA ALA A 46 20.09 3.77 -2.65
C ALA A 46 19.44 5.11 -2.26
N ASP A 47 18.32 5.45 -2.86
CA ASP A 47 17.55 6.68 -2.61
C ASP A 47 16.53 6.51 -1.48
N GLY A 48 16.45 5.33 -0.85
CA GLY A 48 15.50 5.01 0.21
C GLY A 48 14.10 4.62 -0.27
N ALA A 49 13.87 4.58 -1.58
CA ALA A 49 12.59 4.12 -2.15
C ALA A 49 12.54 2.59 -2.16
N VAL A 50 11.34 2.03 -1.99
CA VAL A 50 11.12 0.59 -1.97
C VAL A 50 10.76 0.10 -3.37
N GLU A 51 11.56 -0.83 -3.88
CA GLU A 51 11.35 -1.44 -5.20
C GLU A 51 10.84 -2.87 -5.07
N TYR A 52 9.87 -3.22 -5.92
CA TYR A 52 9.37 -4.58 -6.05
C TYR A 52 10.27 -5.39 -7.02
N LYS A 53 10.85 -6.48 -6.54
CA LYS A 53 11.73 -7.39 -7.31
C LYS A 53 11.06 -8.73 -7.64
N GLY A 54 9.83 -8.93 -7.18
CA GLY A 54 9.01 -10.10 -7.50
C GLY A 54 8.52 -10.09 -8.95
N ASP A 55 7.49 -10.86 -9.22
CA ASP A 55 6.69 -10.80 -10.45
C ASP A 55 5.19 -10.85 -10.10
N ARG A 56 4.34 -10.63 -11.11
CA ARG A 56 2.87 -10.64 -10.95
C ARG A 56 2.25 -12.03 -11.07
N GLY A 57 3.03 -13.09 -10.85
CA GLY A 57 2.55 -14.45 -10.88
C GLY A 57 1.62 -14.77 -9.72
N VAL A 58 0.55 -15.51 -10.00
CA VAL A 58 -0.39 -16.00 -8.99
C VAL A 58 -0.37 -17.52 -9.00
N LEU A 59 -0.07 -18.11 -7.84
CA LEU A 59 -0.10 -19.56 -7.66
C LEU A 59 -1.54 -20.01 -7.55
N ASN A 60 -1.89 -21.02 -8.36
CA ASN A 60 -3.22 -21.62 -8.38
C ASN A 60 -3.14 -23.07 -7.91
N LEU A 61 -4.02 -23.46 -7.01
CA LEU A 61 -4.23 -24.84 -6.60
C LEU A 61 -5.47 -25.38 -7.29
N GLN A 62 -5.31 -26.46 -8.06
CA GLN A 62 -6.44 -27.20 -8.62
C GLN A 62 -7.05 -28.08 -7.53
N VAL A 63 -8.28 -27.80 -7.14
CA VAL A 63 -8.97 -28.47 -6.04
C VAL A 63 -9.97 -29.50 -6.55
N THR A 64 -10.54 -29.27 -7.73
CA THR A 64 -11.36 -30.23 -8.47
C THR A 64 -11.01 -30.15 -9.95
N GLU A 65 -11.52 -31.08 -10.77
CA GLU A 65 -11.30 -31.10 -12.22
C GLU A 65 -11.64 -29.77 -12.92
N SER A 66 -12.59 -29.00 -12.40
CA SER A 66 -13.09 -27.77 -12.98
C SER A 66 -12.84 -26.51 -12.13
N ARG A 67 -12.14 -26.62 -10.98
CA ARG A 67 -12.01 -25.51 -10.06
C ARG A 67 -10.58 -25.29 -9.59
N LEU A 68 -10.10 -24.09 -9.89
CA LEU A 68 -8.82 -23.56 -9.41
C LEU A 68 -9.08 -22.53 -8.28
N ILE A 69 -8.24 -22.52 -7.26
CA ILE A 69 -8.20 -21.49 -6.22
C ILE A 69 -6.84 -20.81 -6.27
N GLU A 70 -6.85 -19.47 -6.31
CA GLU A 70 -5.64 -18.68 -6.14
C GLU A 70 -5.16 -18.78 -4.69
N THR A 71 -3.94 -19.29 -4.51
CA THR A 71 -3.32 -19.50 -3.19
C THR A 71 -2.28 -18.45 -2.83
N SER A 72 -1.92 -17.59 -3.79
CA SER A 72 -1.02 -16.46 -3.56
C SER A 72 -1.59 -15.16 -4.09
N ILE A 73 -0.98 -14.06 -3.73
CA ILE A 73 -1.22 -12.74 -4.29
C ILE A 73 0.15 -12.07 -4.48
N ASP A 74 0.34 -11.40 -5.61
CA ASP A 74 1.59 -10.67 -5.84
C ASP A 74 1.67 -9.40 -4.99
N GLY A 75 2.89 -9.06 -4.58
CA GLY A 75 3.14 -7.93 -3.69
C GLY A 75 2.87 -6.58 -4.34
N SER A 76 3.03 -6.46 -5.65
CA SER A 76 2.75 -5.21 -6.36
C SER A 76 1.27 -4.83 -6.25
N THR A 77 0.36 -5.80 -6.42
CA THR A 77 -1.08 -5.58 -6.25
C THR A 77 -1.47 -5.21 -4.82
N VAL A 78 -0.75 -5.71 -3.81
CA VAL A 78 -1.09 -5.45 -2.40
C VAL A 78 -0.50 -4.13 -1.90
N PHE A 79 0.78 -3.88 -2.17
CA PHE A 79 1.55 -2.81 -1.53
C PHE A 79 1.85 -1.63 -2.47
N GLN A 80 1.73 -1.84 -3.78
CA GLN A 80 1.93 -0.82 -4.82
C GLN A 80 0.61 -0.61 -5.58
N ASP A 81 0.63 -0.25 -6.84
CA ASP A 81 -0.54 -0.12 -7.73
C ASP A 81 -1.75 0.59 -7.08
N ILE A 82 -1.50 1.57 -6.19
CA ILE A 82 -2.52 2.38 -5.55
C ILE A 82 -2.70 3.64 -6.38
N VAL A 83 -3.93 3.88 -6.82
CA VAL A 83 -4.26 5.09 -7.58
C VAL A 83 -4.99 6.05 -6.65
N THR A 84 -4.43 7.26 -6.51
CA THR A 84 -5.05 8.34 -5.73
C THR A 84 -6.30 8.88 -6.42
N SER A 85 -7.09 9.68 -5.71
CA SER A 85 -8.28 10.36 -6.26
C SER A 85 -7.96 11.22 -7.50
N GLU A 86 -6.72 11.68 -7.62
CA GLU A 86 -6.22 12.48 -8.76
C GLU A 86 -5.65 11.64 -9.91
N GLY A 87 -5.70 10.31 -9.80
CA GLY A 87 -5.18 9.40 -10.83
C GLY A 87 -3.66 9.21 -10.79
N VAL A 88 -2.98 9.66 -9.74
CA VAL A 88 -1.54 9.47 -9.55
C VAL A 88 -1.31 8.10 -8.91
N SER A 89 -0.36 7.33 -9.47
CA SER A 89 0.03 6.05 -8.89
C SER A 89 0.97 6.26 -7.70
N THR A 90 0.67 5.64 -6.58
CA THR A 90 1.49 5.64 -5.37
C THR A 90 1.64 4.23 -4.81
N ASP A 91 2.40 4.08 -3.76
CA ASP A 91 2.54 2.83 -3.01
C ASP A 91 2.51 3.08 -1.50
N LEU A 92 2.27 2.02 -0.71
CA LEU A 92 2.18 2.14 0.74
C LEU A 92 3.46 2.69 1.38
N PHE A 93 4.62 2.32 0.85
CA PHE A 93 5.91 2.74 1.42
C PHE A 93 6.19 4.21 1.13
N ALA A 94 5.95 4.62 -0.12
CA ALA A 94 6.10 6.01 -0.54
C ALA A 94 5.14 6.94 0.24
N ALA A 95 3.92 6.48 0.47
CA ALA A 95 2.95 7.24 1.24
C ALA A 95 3.37 7.44 2.71
N LEU A 96 3.87 6.40 3.38
CA LEU A 96 4.41 6.52 4.74
C LEU A 96 5.60 7.49 4.78
N ASP A 97 6.50 7.43 3.82
CA ASP A 97 7.61 8.37 3.67
C ASP A 97 7.13 9.82 3.46
N ASN A 98 6.13 9.99 2.61
CA ASN A 98 5.57 11.30 2.32
C ASN A 98 4.92 11.91 3.56
N ILE A 99 4.17 11.09 4.33
CA ILE A 99 3.56 11.52 5.60
C ILE A 99 4.65 11.90 6.61
N SER A 100 5.63 11.02 6.84
CA SER A 100 6.74 11.28 7.76
C SER A 100 7.48 12.57 7.41
N ARG A 101 7.81 12.76 6.13
CA ARG A 101 8.44 13.96 5.61
C ARG A 101 7.58 15.21 5.80
N SER A 102 6.28 15.11 5.51
CA SER A 102 5.35 16.24 5.67
C SER A 102 5.23 16.68 7.11
N ILE A 103 5.19 15.73 8.06
CA ILE A 103 5.17 16.02 9.49
C ILE A 103 6.46 16.72 9.95
N ARG A 104 7.63 16.27 9.46
CA ARG A 104 8.92 16.90 9.74
C ARG A 104 9.01 18.29 9.15
N THR A 105 8.60 18.47 7.90
CA THR A 105 8.57 19.76 7.24
C THR A 105 7.66 20.72 7.99
N ALA A 106 6.46 20.28 8.41
CA ALA A 106 5.58 21.07 9.25
C ALA A 106 6.10 21.30 10.68
N ALA A 107 7.11 20.51 11.15
CA ALA A 107 7.69 20.62 12.49
C ALA A 107 8.84 21.63 12.60
N GLY A 108 9.34 22.19 11.49
CA GLY A 108 10.39 23.22 11.57
C GLY A 108 11.51 23.14 10.54
N GLY A 109 11.35 22.34 9.49
CA GLY A 109 12.38 22.23 8.45
C GLY A 109 12.35 23.34 7.40
N VAL A 110 11.18 23.90 7.09
CA VAL A 110 11.01 24.92 6.03
C VAL A 110 9.82 25.85 6.36
N GLU A 111 9.51 26.04 7.61
CA GLU A 111 8.52 27.04 8.03
C GLU A 111 9.08 28.46 7.89
N GLU A 112 10.40 28.59 7.94
CA GLU A 112 11.11 29.86 7.77
C GLU A 112 12.32 29.66 6.85
N ALA A 113 12.38 30.43 5.78
CA ALA A 113 13.56 30.55 4.96
C ALA A 113 14.35 31.79 5.37
N LYS A 114 15.67 31.69 5.40
CA LYS A 114 16.55 32.73 5.89
C LYS A 114 17.61 33.12 4.87
N ALA A 115 17.84 34.42 4.73
CA ALA A 115 18.91 34.97 3.91
C ALA A 115 19.61 36.12 4.63
N GLU A 116 20.93 36.18 4.57
CA GLU A 116 21.75 37.25 5.09
C GLU A 116 21.77 38.42 4.10
N GLY A 117 21.13 39.52 4.48
CA GLY A 117 21.15 40.79 3.76
C GLY A 117 20.40 40.87 2.43
N ILE A 118 20.51 39.86 1.57
CA ILE A 118 19.87 39.89 0.25
C ILE A 118 19.23 38.53 -0.08
N ALA A 119 17.97 38.55 -0.50
CA ALA A 119 17.26 37.33 -0.94
C ALA A 119 16.59 37.51 -2.30
N LYS A 120 16.39 36.43 -3.01
CA LYS A 120 15.42 36.31 -4.09
C LYS A 120 14.24 35.49 -3.64
N MET A 121 13.04 35.93 -3.98
CA MET A 121 11.78 35.26 -3.69
C MET A 121 10.94 35.17 -4.96
N SER A 122 10.36 34.03 -5.25
CA SER A 122 9.40 33.83 -6.33
C SER A 122 8.20 33.02 -5.83
N LEU A 123 7.05 33.19 -6.49
CA LEU A 123 5.85 32.42 -6.23
C LEU A 123 5.57 31.54 -7.43
N THR A 124 5.40 30.24 -7.20
CA THR A 124 5.13 29.25 -8.25
C THR A 124 3.71 28.74 -8.13
N ASN A 125 3.03 28.55 -9.29
CA ASN A 125 1.69 27.98 -9.40
C ASN A 125 0.65 28.69 -8.50
N ALA A 126 0.66 30.02 -8.50
CA ALA A 126 -0.25 30.81 -7.70
C ALA A 126 -1.70 30.70 -8.20
N ASN A 127 -2.57 30.17 -7.38
CA ASN A 127 -4.02 30.30 -7.60
C ASN A 127 -4.52 31.62 -7.03
N PRO A 128 -5.52 32.26 -7.65
CA PRO A 128 -6.09 33.50 -7.16
C PRO A 128 -6.66 33.35 -5.75
N GLY A 129 -6.26 34.21 -4.83
CA GLY A 129 -6.77 34.17 -3.46
C GLY A 129 -5.89 34.91 -2.46
N THR A 130 -6.22 34.80 -1.17
CA THR A 130 -5.51 35.47 -0.11
C THR A 130 -4.34 34.60 0.36
N TYR A 131 -3.14 35.17 0.24
CA TYR A 131 -1.89 34.61 0.76
C TYR A 131 -1.49 35.39 2.01
N SER A 132 -1.19 34.71 3.08
CA SER A 132 -0.67 35.33 4.29
C SER A 132 0.71 34.76 4.62
N PHE A 133 1.63 35.65 5.04
CA PHE A 133 2.99 35.26 5.41
C PHE A 133 3.61 36.32 6.31
N THR A 134 4.69 35.96 7.00
CA THR A 134 5.45 36.87 7.88
C THR A 134 6.84 37.09 7.28
N ILE A 135 7.32 38.34 7.31
CA ILE A 135 8.72 38.64 7.02
C ILE A 135 9.32 39.30 8.28
N ASN A 136 10.43 38.71 8.72
CA ASN A 136 11.27 39.29 9.79
C ASN A 136 12.54 39.90 9.19
N SER A 137 12.99 40.98 9.75
CA SER A 137 14.18 41.70 9.33
C SER A 137 14.91 42.25 10.59
N GLY A 138 15.91 41.53 11.06
CA GLY A 138 16.52 41.82 12.37
C GLY A 138 15.48 41.77 13.49
N ASP A 139 15.32 42.93 14.20
CA ASP A 139 14.35 43.07 15.30
C ASP A 139 12.93 43.46 14.82
N LYS A 140 12.72 43.65 13.51
CA LYS A 140 11.44 44.05 12.91
C LYS A 140 10.71 42.86 12.36
N SER A 141 9.37 42.86 12.49
CA SER A 141 8.49 41.82 11.93
C SER A 141 7.25 42.47 11.31
N ALA A 142 6.76 41.91 10.21
CA ALA A 142 5.49 42.31 9.64
C ALA A 142 4.76 41.09 9.07
N ASP A 143 3.45 41.06 9.34
CA ASP A 143 2.54 40.07 8.76
C ASP A 143 1.85 40.68 7.55
N PHE A 144 1.80 39.90 6.49
CA PHE A 144 1.18 40.26 5.22
C PHE A 144 -0.04 39.39 4.98
N SER A 145 -1.09 39.98 4.43
CA SER A 145 -2.27 39.27 3.94
C SER A 145 -2.71 39.94 2.64
N LEU A 146 -2.40 39.31 1.52
CA LEU A 146 -2.51 39.91 0.19
C LEU A 146 -3.34 39.04 -0.74
N ASN A 147 -4.22 39.64 -1.54
CA ASN A 147 -4.93 38.92 -2.57
C ASN A 147 -4.06 38.88 -3.84
N ILE A 148 -3.50 37.69 -4.12
CA ILE A 148 -2.63 37.46 -5.28
C ILE A 148 -3.44 36.80 -6.39
N THR A 149 -3.35 37.32 -7.61
CA THR A 149 -4.14 36.84 -8.76
C THR A 149 -3.29 36.21 -9.84
N GLY A 150 -2.23 35.53 -9.48
CA GLY A 150 -1.29 34.88 -10.40
C GLY A 150 0.14 34.98 -9.90
N ASP A 151 1.10 34.84 -10.80
CA ASP A 151 2.53 34.87 -10.45
C ASP A 151 3.11 36.33 -10.38
N ASP A 152 2.28 37.37 -10.52
CA ASP A 152 2.72 38.77 -10.45
C ASP A 152 2.86 39.20 -8.98
N LEU A 153 4.06 39.57 -8.59
CA LEU A 153 4.43 39.93 -7.21
C LEU A 153 4.45 41.46 -6.99
N SER A 154 3.82 42.27 -7.87
CA SER A 154 3.81 43.72 -7.76
C SER A 154 3.16 44.22 -6.47
N ASP A 155 2.05 43.62 -6.07
CA ASP A 155 1.34 43.95 -4.83
C ASP A 155 2.15 43.53 -3.60
N VAL A 156 2.86 42.39 -3.69
CA VAL A 156 3.76 41.92 -2.63
C VAL A 156 4.94 42.89 -2.46
N ALA A 157 5.56 43.34 -3.58
CA ALA A 157 6.62 44.32 -3.54
C ALA A 157 6.17 45.65 -2.89
N THR A 158 4.99 46.12 -3.28
CA THR A 158 4.42 47.36 -2.75
C THR A 158 4.15 47.25 -1.24
N ALA A 159 3.60 46.12 -0.80
CA ALA A 159 3.33 45.85 0.62
C ALA A 159 4.62 45.79 1.46
N ILE A 160 5.62 45.08 0.98
CA ILE A 160 6.93 44.95 1.68
C ILE A 160 7.61 46.34 1.78
N ASN A 161 7.64 47.11 0.69
CA ASN A 161 8.22 48.44 0.68
C ASN A 161 7.49 49.41 1.63
N GLY A 162 6.21 49.19 1.88
CA GLY A 162 5.39 49.96 2.80
C GLY A 162 5.51 49.55 4.29
N ALA A 163 6.07 48.38 4.57
CA ALA A 163 6.03 47.78 5.90
C ALA A 163 7.12 48.25 6.90
N ASN A 164 8.00 49.18 6.50
CA ASN A 164 9.07 49.73 7.34
C ASN A 164 10.00 48.68 7.97
N LEU A 165 10.34 47.64 7.20
CA LEU A 165 11.20 46.52 7.59
C LEU A 165 12.69 46.76 7.30
N ASP A 166 13.10 47.95 6.86
CA ASP A 166 14.43 48.26 6.31
C ASP A 166 14.78 47.36 5.07
N ILE A 167 13.75 46.79 4.46
CA ILE A 167 13.87 45.98 3.23
C ILE A 167 13.38 46.79 2.04
N THR A 168 14.13 46.76 0.96
CA THR A 168 13.70 47.25 -0.35
C THR A 168 13.41 46.04 -1.24
N ALA A 169 12.17 45.92 -1.68
CA ALA A 169 11.73 44.90 -2.61
C ALA A 169 11.73 45.47 -4.04
N THR A 170 12.46 44.84 -4.95
CA THR A 170 12.51 45.17 -6.38
C THR A 170 12.06 43.99 -7.22
N LEU A 171 11.29 44.30 -8.27
CA LEU A 171 10.76 43.27 -9.19
C LEU A 171 11.81 42.91 -10.25
N GLU A 172 11.96 41.62 -10.48
CA GLU A 172 12.78 41.01 -11.55
C GLU A 172 11.92 40.04 -12.38
N ASP A 173 12.43 39.57 -13.51
CA ASP A 173 11.84 38.51 -14.35
C ASP A 173 10.35 38.73 -14.70
N SER A 174 10.02 39.91 -15.20
CA SER A 174 8.64 40.29 -15.56
C SER A 174 7.67 40.16 -14.37
N ASN A 175 8.07 40.66 -13.21
CA ASN A 175 7.32 40.71 -11.94
C ASN A 175 7.13 39.32 -11.24
N LYS A 176 7.80 38.28 -11.70
CA LYS A 176 7.67 36.94 -11.09
C LYS A 176 8.66 36.66 -9.98
N THR A 177 9.72 37.47 -9.90
CA THR A 177 10.75 37.35 -8.88
C THR A 177 10.91 38.67 -8.15
N LEU A 178 11.00 38.62 -6.83
CA LEU A 178 11.36 39.75 -5.96
C LEU A 178 12.79 39.60 -5.51
N LYS A 179 13.59 40.64 -5.69
CA LYS A 179 14.86 40.82 -4.99
C LYS A 179 14.61 41.67 -3.75
N LEU A 180 14.89 41.10 -2.60
CA LEU A 180 14.77 41.74 -1.30
C LEU A 180 16.15 42.14 -0.83
N VAL A 181 16.34 43.42 -0.47
CA VAL A 181 17.62 43.93 0.02
C VAL A 181 17.38 44.60 1.37
N ASN A 182 18.00 44.08 2.42
CA ASN A 182 18.01 44.75 3.72
C ASN A 182 19.07 45.86 3.73
N SER A 183 18.68 47.09 3.99
CA SER A 183 19.55 48.27 3.97
C SER A 183 20.60 48.28 5.08
N LEU A 184 20.39 47.51 6.16
CA LEU A 184 21.26 47.37 7.31
C LEU A 184 22.10 46.08 7.24
N GLY A 185 21.94 45.27 6.19
CA GLY A 185 22.64 43.98 6.04
C GLY A 185 22.19 42.90 7.02
N GLN A 186 21.04 43.10 7.68
CA GLN A 186 20.48 42.13 8.61
C GLN A 186 19.81 40.97 7.91
N ASP A 187 19.63 39.87 8.62
CA ASP A 187 18.95 38.70 8.12
C ASP A 187 17.50 39.01 7.70
N ILE A 188 17.06 38.40 6.62
CA ILE A 188 15.70 38.41 6.14
C ILE A 188 15.16 36.98 6.34
N ASP A 189 14.15 36.82 7.19
CA ASP A 189 13.47 35.56 7.41
C ASP A 189 12.06 35.64 6.80
N PHE A 190 11.67 34.60 6.06
CA PHE A 190 10.34 34.48 5.46
C PHE A 190 9.67 33.22 6.02
N GLY A 191 8.47 33.35 6.56
CA GLY A 191 7.79 32.22 7.17
C GLY A 191 6.28 32.38 7.32
N ASN A 192 5.66 31.45 8.04
CA ASN A 192 4.23 31.39 8.36
C ASN A 192 3.32 31.50 7.12
N LEU A 193 3.74 30.88 6.00
CA LEU A 193 2.95 30.91 4.77
C LEU A 193 1.61 30.22 4.96
N GLN A 194 0.53 30.92 4.58
CA GLN A 194 -0.81 30.38 4.40
C GLN A 194 -1.27 30.70 2.96
N ILE A 195 -1.79 29.70 2.29
CA ILE A 195 -2.29 29.78 0.91
C ILE A 195 -3.82 29.76 0.90
N PRO A 196 -4.46 30.14 -0.23
CA PRO A 196 -5.91 30.06 -0.39
C PRO A 196 -6.47 28.65 -0.12
N ASP A 197 -7.67 28.57 0.45
CA ASP A 197 -8.30 27.29 0.80
C ASP A 197 -8.49 26.33 -0.39
N ILE A 198 -8.64 26.87 -1.59
CA ILE A 198 -8.74 26.08 -2.81
C ILE A 198 -7.47 25.26 -3.05
N ASP A 199 -6.31 25.81 -2.72
CA ASP A 199 -5.03 25.11 -2.86
C ASP A 199 -4.84 24.07 -1.76
N LYS A 200 -5.41 24.30 -0.57
CA LYS A 200 -5.36 23.38 0.56
C LYS A 200 -6.10 22.07 0.32
N ALA A 201 -7.07 22.06 -0.57
CA ALA A 201 -7.83 20.87 -0.94
C ALA A 201 -7.07 19.93 -1.88
N GLN A 202 -5.92 20.33 -2.39
CA GLN A 202 -5.15 19.51 -3.35
C GLN A 202 -4.14 18.58 -2.63
N VAL A 203 -4.01 17.37 -3.15
CA VAL A 203 -3.10 16.34 -2.60
C VAL A 203 -1.63 16.75 -2.75
N THR A 204 -1.31 17.44 -3.84
CA THR A 204 0.05 17.96 -4.08
C THR A 204 0.06 19.47 -3.86
N PRO A 205 1.01 20.01 -3.08
CA PRO A 205 1.14 21.46 -2.96
C PRO A 205 1.32 22.10 -4.34
N THR A 206 0.36 22.96 -4.74
CA THR A 206 0.39 23.61 -6.03
C THR A 206 0.97 25.02 -5.96
N SER A 207 0.86 25.67 -4.80
CA SER A 207 1.40 27.01 -4.58
C SER A 207 2.45 26.99 -3.48
N PHE A 208 3.60 27.57 -3.77
CA PHE A 208 4.70 27.70 -2.84
C PHE A 208 5.56 28.91 -3.15
N PHE A 209 6.25 29.44 -2.15
CA PHE A 209 7.29 30.42 -2.36
C PHE A 209 8.66 29.76 -2.39
N SER A 210 9.47 30.15 -3.38
CA SER A 210 10.90 29.87 -3.40
C SER A 210 11.66 31.03 -2.78
N PHE A 211 12.63 30.77 -1.93
CA PHE A 211 13.43 31.77 -1.25
C PHE A 211 14.92 31.36 -1.29
N GLN A 212 15.78 32.26 -1.71
CA GLN A 212 17.20 31.97 -1.88
C GLN A 212 18.06 33.17 -1.46
N ALA A 213 19.10 32.93 -0.65
CA ALA A 213 20.12 33.93 -0.37
C ALA A 213 20.97 34.17 -1.61
N VAL A 214 21.21 35.45 -1.94
CA VAL A 214 22.00 35.86 -3.07
C VAL A 214 22.99 36.96 -2.71
N ASP A 215 24.07 37.14 -3.51
CA ASP A 215 24.96 38.28 -3.36
C ASP A 215 24.40 39.52 -4.05
N ALA A 216 25.15 40.68 -3.96
CA ALA A 216 24.73 41.93 -4.59
C ALA A 216 24.64 41.82 -6.11
N ALA A 217 25.42 40.92 -6.75
CA ALA A 217 25.36 40.65 -8.18
C ALA A 217 24.23 39.68 -8.58
N GLY A 218 23.52 39.09 -7.61
CA GLY A 218 22.44 38.16 -7.81
C GLY A 218 22.86 36.66 -7.94
N ASN A 219 24.14 36.36 -7.63
CA ASN A 219 24.60 34.97 -7.61
C ASN A 219 24.11 34.27 -6.33
N SER A 220 23.75 33.00 -6.43
CA SER A 220 23.26 32.21 -5.34
C SER A 220 24.30 31.96 -4.26
N LEU A 221 24.00 32.29 -3.01
CA LEU A 221 24.82 32.01 -1.82
C LEU A 221 24.33 30.78 -1.05
N SER A 222 23.07 30.39 -1.25
CA SER A 222 22.47 29.20 -0.63
C SER A 222 21.73 28.36 -1.65
N ASN A 223 21.35 27.14 -1.28
CA ASN A 223 20.35 26.39 -2.02
C ASN A 223 19.01 27.11 -1.97
N GLU A 224 18.20 26.97 -3.02
CA GLU A 224 16.84 27.46 -3.03
C GLU A 224 16.01 26.70 -1.97
N GLN A 225 15.30 27.44 -1.13
CA GLN A 225 14.43 26.94 -0.10
C GLN A 225 12.99 27.10 -0.55
N THR A 226 12.22 26.01 -0.53
CA THR A 226 10.82 26.03 -0.91
C THR A 226 9.95 26.06 0.33
N ILE A 227 9.06 27.07 0.45
CA ILE A 227 8.21 27.29 1.60
C ILE A 227 6.79 26.94 1.20
N TYR A 228 6.21 25.98 1.91
CA TYR A 228 4.85 25.52 1.76
C TYR A 228 3.96 25.95 2.93
N ASP A 229 2.66 26.06 2.70
CA ASP A 229 1.68 26.10 3.76
C ASP A 229 1.72 24.78 4.54
N LYS A 230 1.97 24.86 5.86
CA LYS A 230 2.08 23.65 6.70
C LYS A 230 0.76 22.91 6.84
N ASP A 231 -0.36 23.63 6.85
CA ASP A 231 -1.69 23.03 6.97
C ASP A 231 -2.04 22.29 5.68
N GLN A 232 -1.69 22.83 4.52
CA GLN A 232 -1.81 22.16 3.23
C GLN A 232 -0.92 20.91 3.18
N THR A 233 0.33 21.02 3.62
CA THR A 233 1.28 19.90 3.60
C THR A 233 0.76 18.71 4.38
N ILE A 234 0.06 18.94 5.50
CA ILE A 234 -0.57 17.89 6.30
C ILE A 234 -1.89 17.43 5.67
N ALA A 235 -2.75 18.37 5.24
CA ALA A 235 -4.06 18.06 4.67
C ALA A 235 -3.96 17.22 3.38
N SER A 236 -2.96 17.50 2.54
CA SER A 236 -2.71 16.72 1.31
C SER A 236 -2.41 15.24 1.59
N ARG A 237 -1.88 14.92 2.78
CA ARG A 237 -1.58 13.54 3.19
C ARG A 237 -2.78 12.80 3.75
N LEU A 238 -3.82 13.51 4.20
CA LEU A 238 -5.05 12.88 4.71
C LEU A 238 -5.79 12.13 3.60
N ASP A 239 -5.88 12.68 2.40
CA ASP A 239 -6.53 11.99 1.28
C ASP A 239 -5.72 10.75 0.81
N GLU A 240 -4.40 10.86 0.82
CA GLU A 240 -3.50 9.72 0.56
C GLU A 240 -3.73 8.59 1.60
N ILE A 241 -3.86 8.92 2.88
CA ILE A 241 -4.16 7.96 3.96
C ILE A 241 -5.51 7.29 3.74
N VAL A 242 -6.56 8.05 3.41
CA VAL A 242 -7.91 7.52 3.14
C VAL A 242 -7.89 6.58 1.94
N THR A 243 -7.18 6.94 0.89
CA THR A 243 -7.01 6.10 -0.31
C THR A 243 -6.31 4.78 0.01
N ILE A 244 -5.21 4.84 0.78
CA ILE A 244 -4.47 3.66 1.26
C ILE A 244 -5.36 2.77 2.11
N GLN A 245 -6.07 3.35 3.09
CA GLN A 245 -6.97 2.60 3.97
C GLN A 245 -8.05 1.86 3.16
N SER A 246 -8.61 2.52 2.15
CA SER A 246 -9.59 1.94 1.24
C SER A 246 -8.98 0.79 0.43
N HIS A 247 -7.76 0.98 -0.10
CA HIS A 247 -7.04 -0.06 -0.84
C HIS A 247 -6.77 -1.28 0.04
N VAL A 248 -6.20 -1.11 1.23
CA VAL A 248 -5.92 -2.21 2.18
C VAL A 248 -7.21 -2.93 2.58
N SER A 249 -8.30 -2.19 2.83
CA SER A 249 -9.61 -2.77 3.15
C SER A 249 -10.15 -3.62 2.01
N ASN A 250 -10.01 -3.18 0.76
CA ASN A 250 -10.38 -3.93 -0.44
C ASN A 250 -9.54 -5.21 -0.60
N GLN A 251 -8.23 -5.14 -0.36
CA GLN A 251 -7.38 -6.34 -0.42
C GLN A 251 -7.74 -7.34 0.67
N ARG A 252 -8.00 -6.88 1.91
CA ARG A 252 -8.51 -7.74 3.00
C ARG A 252 -9.84 -8.40 2.64
N ALA A 253 -10.77 -7.67 2.03
CA ALA A 253 -12.06 -8.22 1.59
C ALA A 253 -11.86 -9.32 0.53
N LYS A 254 -10.96 -9.12 -0.45
CA LYS A 254 -10.61 -10.14 -1.45
C LYS A 254 -10.05 -11.41 -0.80
N VAL A 255 -9.11 -11.26 0.14
CA VAL A 255 -8.53 -12.41 0.88
C VAL A 255 -9.61 -13.12 1.69
N GLY A 256 -10.47 -12.37 2.39
CA GLY A 256 -11.59 -12.94 3.14
C GLY A 256 -12.57 -13.72 2.26
N ALA A 257 -12.90 -13.20 1.07
CA ALA A 257 -13.74 -13.91 0.10
C ALA A 257 -13.08 -15.22 -0.39
N ARG A 258 -11.77 -15.22 -0.63
CA ARG A 258 -11.00 -16.44 -1.00
C ARG A 258 -10.99 -17.46 0.14
N MET A 259 -10.75 -17.02 1.39
CA MET A 259 -10.83 -17.89 2.58
C MET A 259 -12.19 -18.55 2.72
N ASN A 260 -13.28 -17.78 2.62
CA ASN A 260 -14.64 -18.31 2.67
C ASN A 260 -14.90 -19.30 1.54
N SER A 261 -14.37 -19.05 0.33
CA SER A 261 -14.50 -19.98 -0.79
C SER A 261 -13.72 -21.27 -0.55
N ALA A 262 -12.52 -21.18 -0.01
CA ALA A 262 -11.70 -22.34 0.35
C ALA A 262 -12.35 -23.18 1.44
N GLN A 263 -12.92 -22.53 2.47
CA GLN A 263 -13.64 -23.22 3.53
C GLN A 263 -14.85 -23.99 3.01
N ARG A 264 -15.73 -23.34 2.22
CA ARG A 264 -16.88 -24.04 1.61
C ARG A 264 -16.46 -25.23 0.76
N LEU A 265 -15.33 -25.11 0.06
CA LEU A 265 -14.83 -26.20 -0.77
C LEU A 265 -14.30 -27.36 0.07
N ARG A 266 -13.65 -27.06 1.19
CA ARG A 266 -13.23 -28.06 2.16
C ARG A 266 -14.43 -28.85 2.70
N ASP A 267 -15.49 -28.15 3.10
CA ASP A 267 -16.71 -28.76 3.61
C ASP A 267 -17.34 -29.71 2.58
N ILE A 268 -17.40 -29.28 1.29
CA ILE A 268 -17.88 -30.12 0.17
C ILE A 268 -16.99 -31.37 -0.03
N LEU A 269 -15.68 -31.22 0.07
CA LEU A 269 -14.76 -32.36 -0.09
C LEU A 269 -14.84 -33.34 1.06
N GLU A 270 -15.02 -32.87 2.28
CA GLU A 270 -15.26 -33.72 3.47
C GLU A 270 -16.57 -34.51 3.31
N GLU A 271 -17.66 -33.85 2.89
CA GLU A 271 -18.95 -34.53 2.62
C GLU A 271 -18.78 -35.59 1.52
N ARG A 272 -18.11 -35.25 0.42
CA ARG A 272 -17.85 -36.20 -0.67
C ARG A 272 -17.00 -37.38 -0.21
N GLN A 273 -16.03 -37.17 0.65
CA GLN A 273 -15.22 -38.27 1.22
C GLN A 273 -16.07 -39.20 2.07
N ILE A 274 -17.01 -38.68 2.86
CA ILE A 274 -17.94 -39.50 3.64
C ILE A 274 -18.80 -40.35 2.70
N LEU A 275 -19.39 -39.76 1.65
CA LEU A 275 -20.19 -40.49 0.67
C LEU A 275 -19.39 -41.59 -0.04
N ILE A 276 -18.17 -41.31 -0.48
CA ILE A 276 -17.30 -42.31 -1.10
C ILE A 276 -16.97 -43.46 -0.14
N ASN A 277 -16.69 -43.15 1.13
CA ASN A 277 -16.44 -44.17 2.13
C ASN A 277 -17.69 -45.04 2.36
N GLN A 278 -18.87 -44.44 2.33
CA GLN A 278 -20.12 -45.16 2.46
C GLN A 278 -20.39 -46.08 1.25
N ASP A 279 -20.18 -45.56 0.01
CA ASP A 279 -20.30 -46.37 -1.21
C ASP A 279 -19.33 -47.55 -1.21
N VAL A 280 -18.09 -47.34 -0.73
CA VAL A 280 -17.08 -48.42 -0.61
C VAL A 280 -17.53 -49.46 0.42
N SER A 281 -18.09 -49.05 1.59
CA SER A 281 -18.62 -49.97 2.58
C SER A 281 -19.79 -50.78 2.04
N ASP A 282 -20.72 -50.12 1.37
CA ASP A 282 -21.91 -50.77 0.78
C ASP A 282 -21.53 -51.83 -0.28
N LEU A 283 -20.48 -51.49 -1.09
CA LEU A 283 -19.94 -52.43 -2.09
C LEU A 283 -19.24 -53.63 -1.42
N GLN A 284 -18.47 -53.41 -0.35
CA GLN A 284 -17.82 -54.48 0.39
C GLN A 284 -18.83 -55.39 1.10
N ASP A 285 -19.85 -54.83 1.70
CA ASP A 285 -20.91 -55.58 2.38
C ASP A 285 -21.74 -56.40 1.41
N ALA A 286 -22.05 -55.84 0.22
CA ALA A 286 -22.75 -56.59 -0.85
C ALA A 286 -21.92 -57.77 -1.37
N ASP A 287 -20.61 -57.57 -1.53
CA ASP A 287 -19.71 -58.63 -2.01
C ASP A 287 -19.53 -59.76 -0.97
N LEU A 288 -19.49 -59.46 0.32
CA LEU A 288 -19.49 -60.39 1.43
C LEU A 288 -20.77 -61.21 1.48
N ALA A 289 -21.93 -60.57 1.34
CA ALA A 289 -23.22 -61.27 1.31
C ALA A 289 -23.36 -62.23 0.15
N THR A 290 -22.87 -61.85 -1.03
CA THR A 290 -22.85 -62.70 -2.24
C THR A 290 -21.90 -63.90 -2.02
N LEU A 291 -20.70 -63.69 -1.42
CA LEU A 291 -19.73 -64.70 -1.11
C LEU A 291 -20.28 -65.72 -0.10
N VAL A 292 -20.90 -65.25 0.99
CA VAL A 292 -21.49 -66.10 2.01
C VAL A 292 -22.62 -66.93 1.45
N THR A 293 -23.50 -66.35 0.59
CA THR A 293 -24.59 -67.04 -0.08
C THR A 293 -24.04 -68.09 -1.04
N SER A 294 -23.03 -67.79 -1.78
CA SER A 294 -22.35 -68.72 -2.68
C SER A 294 -21.69 -69.87 -1.94
N LEU A 295 -20.99 -69.56 -0.83
CA LEU A 295 -20.42 -70.58 0.04
C LEU A 295 -21.47 -71.53 0.63
N GLN A 296 -22.55 -70.99 1.09
CA GLN A 296 -23.66 -71.78 1.68
C GLN A 296 -24.33 -72.70 0.58
N SER A 297 -24.50 -72.18 -0.64
CA SER A 297 -24.96 -72.96 -1.80
C SER A 297 -23.99 -74.11 -2.12
N GLN A 298 -22.66 -73.84 -2.13
CA GLN A 298 -21.64 -74.86 -2.36
C GLN A 298 -21.65 -75.93 -1.27
N LEU A 299 -21.72 -75.56 0.00
CA LEU A 299 -21.83 -76.50 1.13
C LEU A 299 -23.06 -77.39 1.01
N THR A 300 -24.20 -76.84 0.69
CA THR A 300 -25.47 -77.58 0.49
C THR A 300 -25.35 -78.52 -0.69
N SER A 301 -24.72 -78.12 -1.78
CA SER A 301 -24.45 -78.98 -2.97
C SER A 301 -23.49 -80.10 -2.61
N GLN A 302 -22.47 -79.84 -1.84
CA GLN A 302 -21.50 -80.88 -1.36
C GLN A 302 -22.20 -81.90 -0.46
N GLU A 303 -23.03 -81.45 0.53
CA GLU A 303 -23.81 -82.37 1.35
C GLU A 303 -24.80 -83.21 0.54
N ALA A 304 -25.48 -82.64 -0.44
CA ALA A 304 -26.38 -83.38 -1.32
C ALA A 304 -25.61 -84.42 -2.14
N SER A 305 -24.44 -84.05 -2.68
CA SER A 305 -23.57 -84.96 -3.45
C SER A 305 -23.06 -86.12 -2.58
N GLN A 306 -22.66 -85.84 -1.32
CA GLN A 306 -22.25 -86.90 -0.38
C GLN A 306 -23.41 -87.83 -0.04
N LYS A 307 -24.59 -87.32 0.22
CA LYS A 307 -25.80 -88.12 0.46
C LYS A 307 -26.16 -88.98 -0.76
N ALA A 308 -26.10 -88.39 -1.95
CA ALA A 308 -26.35 -89.16 -3.19
C ALA A 308 -25.31 -90.26 -3.36
N PHE A 309 -24.02 -89.96 -3.13
CA PHE A 309 -22.96 -90.98 -3.21
C PHE A 309 -23.17 -92.12 -2.20
N ILE A 310 -23.53 -91.81 -0.95
CA ILE A 310 -23.84 -92.80 0.11
C ILE A 310 -25.02 -93.66 -0.30
N ASN A 311 -26.08 -93.07 -0.84
CA ASN A 311 -27.24 -93.79 -1.31
C ASN A 311 -26.91 -94.72 -2.51
N ILE A 312 -26.16 -94.24 -3.47
CA ILE A 312 -25.70 -95.03 -4.62
C ILE A 312 -24.76 -96.19 -4.20
N SER A 313 -23.85 -95.92 -3.24
CA SER A 313 -22.92 -96.94 -2.75
C SER A 313 -23.61 -98.00 -1.87
N LYS A 314 -24.80 -97.70 -1.29
CA LYS A 314 -25.65 -98.63 -0.56
C LYS A 314 -26.53 -99.48 -1.49
N LEU A 315 -26.76 -99.04 -2.69
CA LEU A 315 -27.45 -99.84 -3.73
C LEU A 315 -26.41 -100.78 -4.34
N ASN A 316 -26.18 -101.93 -3.70
CA ASN A 316 -25.34 -102.97 -4.24
C ASN A 316 -25.89 -103.49 -5.57
N LEU A 317 -25.05 -103.55 -6.57
CA LEU A 317 -25.34 -104.05 -7.89
C LEU A 317 -25.97 -105.45 -7.87
N PHE A 318 -25.85 -106.14 -6.71
CA PHE A 318 -26.35 -107.54 -6.52
C PHE A 318 -27.83 -107.58 -6.11
N ASP A 319 -28.50 -106.46 -5.66
CA ASP A 319 -29.90 -106.44 -5.39
C ASP A 319 -30.77 -106.18 -6.65
N PHE A 320 -30.12 -105.97 -7.82
CA PHE A 320 -30.82 -105.78 -9.10
C PHE A 320 -30.80 -107.00 -10.01
N ILE A 321 -30.13 -108.08 -9.63
CA ILE A 321 -29.89 -109.27 -10.41
C ILE A 321 -30.50 -110.54 -9.73
N GLY A 322 -31.20 -110.40 -8.61
CA GLY A 322 -31.87 -111.46 -7.89
C GLY A 322 -33.36 -111.56 -8.18
#